data_3b86782e1b8f27aa7a0112c11bc92c76
#
_entry.id   3b86782e1b8f27aa7a0112c11bc92c76
#
_cell.length_a   1.000
_cell.length_b   1.000
_cell.length_c   1.000
_cell.angle_alpha   90.00
_cell.angle_beta   90.00
_cell.angle_gamma   90.00
#
_symmetry.space_group_name_H-M   'P 1'
#
loop_
_entity.id
_entity.type
_entity.pdbx_description
1 polymer ?
#
loop_
_entity_poly.entity_id
_entity_poly.type
_entity_poly.pdbx_seq_one_letter_code
_entity_poly.pdbx_strand_id
1 'polypeptide(L)'
;MSRGSSGFTLLEVLVALAIIALALGAVLQLATQSARTSTHLRDKTAALYVATNLSAEVELFGPPASGERRGTTRMLGHTWHWVQSTEQTAEPTIVRVTTRVFEQESALLSEGAPHVQLSSYIRSPS
;
A
#
# COMPACT_ATOMS: atom_id res chain seq x y z
N MET A 1 8.26 17.32 -64.02
CA MET A 1 8.24 17.27 -63.16
C MET A 1 8.06 16.32 -62.38
N SER A 2 8.54 16.04 -61.86
CA SER A 2 8.36 15.14 -61.20
C SER A 2 8.06 15.24 -60.11
N ARG A 3 7.67 15.17 -59.66
CA ARG A 3 7.52 15.13 -58.75
C ARG A 3 7.37 14.32 -58.15
N GLY A 4 7.44 14.05 -58.14
CA GLY A 4 7.40 13.37 -57.47
C GLY A 4 7.35 12.57 -56.68
N SER A 5 7.22 12.00 -56.74
CA SER A 5 7.32 10.94 -56.08
C SER A 5 8.51 10.75 -55.46
N SER A 6 9.02 11.60 -55.14
CA SER A 6 10.14 11.44 -54.43
C SER A 6 9.93 10.72 -53.16
N GLY A 7 10.76 9.98 -52.73
CA GLY A 7 10.78 9.39 -51.41
C GLY A 7 10.89 10.44 -50.35
N PHE A 8 10.78 10.01 -49.14
CA PHE A 8 11.02 10.87 -48.00
C PHE A 8 12.47 11.27 -47.90
N THR A 9 12.70 12.44 -47.46
CA THR A 9 14.07 12.87 -47.19
C THR A 9 14.59 12.12 -45.98
N LEU A 10 15.88 12.03 -45.82
CA LEU A 10 16.51 11.41 -44.66
C LEU A 10 16.08 12.12 -43.37
N LEU A 11 15.99 13.46 -43.42
CA LEU A 11 15.54 14.24 -42.28
C LEU A 11 14.11 13.91 -41.89
N GLU A 12 13.20 13.74 -42.84
CA GLU A 12 11.81 13.35 -42.55
C GLU A 12 11.75 12.00 -41.87
N VAL A 13 12.54 11.03 -42.33
CA VAL A 13 12.59 9.70 -41.72
C VAL A 13 13.12 9.80 -40.30
N LEU A 14 14.13 10.58 -40.04
CA LEU A 14 14.68 10.77 -38.69
C LEU A 14 13.67 11.42 -37.78
N VAL A 15 12.96 12.44 -38.25
CA VAL A 15 11.93 13.11 -37.47
C VAL A 15 10.78 12.14 -37.14
N ALA A 16 10.34 11.37 -38.11
CA ALA A 16 9.30 10.39 -37.94
C ALA A 16 9.69 9.32 -36.90
N LEU A 17 10.92 8.82 -36.98
CA LEU A 17 11.43 7.85 -36.02
C LEU A 17 11.51 8.45 -34.60
N ALA A 18 11.94 9.72 -34.50
CA ALA A 18 11.99 10.40 -33.22
C ALA A 18 10.59 10.52 -32.60
N ILE A 19 9.60 10.89 -33.38
CA ILE A 19 8.22 11.00 -32.91
C ILE A 19 7.69 9.64 -32.44
N ILE A 20 7.93 8.59 -33.21
CA ILE A 20 7.52 7.23 -32.86
C ILE A 20 8.21 6.79 -31.57
N ALA A 21 9.51 7.04 -31.44
CA ALA A 21 10.25 6.69 -30.24
C ALA A 21 9.71 7.38 -29.00
N LEU A 22 9.39 8.67 -29.10
CA LEU A 22 8.81 9.43 -28.00
C LEU A 22 7.42 8.90 -27.64
N ALA A 23 6.60 8.58 -28.64
CA ALA A 23 5.26 8.05 -28.42
C ALA A 23 5.32 6.69 -27.74
N LEU A 24 6.18 5.79 -28.18
CA LEU A 24 6.38 4.48 -27.56
C LEU A 24 6.91 4.59 -26.14
N GLY A 25 7.84 5.50 -25.91
CA GLY A 25 8.37 5.77 -24.57
C GLY A 25 7.28 6.23 -23.62
N ALA A 26 6.41 7.12 -24.07
CA ALA A 26 5.29 7.61 -23.27
C ALA A 26 4.31 6.48 -22.92
N VAL A 27 3.98 5.60 -23.88
CA VAL A 27 3.09 4.46 -23.66
C VAL A 27 3.71 3.49 -22.66
N LEU A 28 5.00 3.19 -22.78
CA LEU A 28 5.69 2.31 -21.84
C LEU A 28 5.72 2.90 -20.43
N GLN A 29 5.96 4.19 -20.31
CA GLN A 29 5.96 4.88 -19.03
C GLN A 29 4.58 4.81 -18.39
N LEU A 30 3.52 5.04 -19.15
CA LEU A 30 2.16 4.97 -18.68
C LEU A 30 1.80 3.55 -18.20
N ALA A 31 2.18 2.54 -18.95
CA ALA A 31 1.95 1.14 -18.60
C ALA A 31 2.67 0.77 -17.31
N THR A 32 3.92 1.18 -17.15
CA THR A 32 4.71 0.94 -15.95
C THR A 32 4.08 1.62 -14.73
N GLN A 33 3.66 2.87 -14.89
CA GLN A 33 3.02 3.63 -13.83
C GLN A 33 1.70 3.00 -13.40
N SER A 34 0.90 2.52 -14.36
CA SER A 34 -0.35 1.83 -14.10
C SER A 34 -0.12 0.53 -13.33
N ALA A 35 0.90 -0.24 -13.69
CA ALA A 35 1.26 -1.47 -12.99
C ALA A 35 1.68 -1.19 -11.55
N ARG A 36 2.49 -0.16 -11.33
CA ARG A 36 2.93 0.24 -9.98
C ARG A 36 1.74 0.68 -9.13
N THR A 37 0.83 1.44 -9.69
CA THR A 37 -0.38 1.90 -8.99
C THR A 37 -1.24 0.71 -8.59
N SER A 38 -1.44 -0.26 -9.48
CA SER A 38 -2.22 -1.47 -9.20
C SER A 38 -1.60 -2.28 -8.08
N THR A 39 -0.29 -2.47 -8.09
CA THR A 39 0.44 -3.18 -7.04
C THR A 39 0.30 -2.47 -5.70
N HIS A 40 0.47 -1.15 -5.69
CA HIS A 40 0.34 -0.34 -4.48
C HIS A 40 -1.07 -0.45 -3.87
N LEU A 41 -2.11 -0.36 -4.70
CA LEU A 41 -3.49 -0.50 -4.26
C LEU A 41 -3.77 -1.91 -3.71
N ARG A 42 -3.23 -2.93 -4.36
CA ARG A 42 -3.37 -4.32 -3.91
C ARG A 42 -2.74 -4.52 -2.54
N ASP A 43 -1.53 -4.01 -2.34
CA ASP A 43 -0.81 -4.12 -1.08
C ASP A 43 -1.54 -3.36 0.01
N LYS A 44 -2.02 -2.16 -0.29
CA LYS A 44 -2.79 -1.37 0.67
C LYS A 44 -4.09 -2.07 1.05
N THR A 45 -4.77 -2.70 0.09
CA THR A 45 -5.99 -3.46 0.34
C THR A 45 -5.69 -4.67 1.22
N ALA A 46 -4.61 -5.39 0.96
CA ALA A 46 -4.20 -6.53 1.78
C ALA A 46 -3.91 -6.11 3.21
N ALA A 47 -3.15 -5.02 3.38
CA ALA A 47 -2.84 -4.47 4.70
C ALA A 47 -4.10 -4.05 5.44
N LEU A 48 -5.07 -3.45 4.74
CA LEU A 48 -6.34 -3.04 5.31
C LEU A 48 -7.16 -4.25 5.77
N TYR A 49 -7.17 -5.35 5.02
CA TYR A 49 -7.82 -6.58 5.43
C TYR A 49 -7.20 -7.15 6.71
N VAL A 50 -5.87 -7.16 6.78
CA VAL A 50 -5.16 -7.61 7.98
C VAL A 50 -5.57 -6.75 9.18
N ALA A 51 -5.52 -5.44 9.04
CA ALA A 51 -5.88 -4.52 10.11
C ALA A 51 -7.34 -4.68 10.54
N THR A 52 -8.25 -4.83 9.58
CA THR A 52 -9.68 -5.00 9.85
C THR A 52 -9.96 -6.30 10.59
N ASN A 53 -9.32 -7.39 10.18
CA ASN A 53 -9.47 -8.68 10.84
C ASN A 53 -8.96 -8.63 12.28
N LEU A 54 -7.81 -7.99 12.49
CA LEU A 54 -7.24 -7.84 13.84
C LEU A 54 -8.13 -6.97 14.73
N SER A 55 -8.69 -5.91 14.18
CA SER A 55 -9.64 -5.06 14.91
C SER A 55 -10.90 -5.81 15.28
N ALA A 56 -11.41 -6.65 14.38
CA ALA A 56 -12.58 -7.47 14.65
C ALA A 56 -12.30 -8.48 15.77
N GLU A 57 -11.13 -9.08 15.82
CA GLU A 57 -10.73 -9.96 16.91
C GLU A 57 -10.77 -9.23 18.25
N VAL A 58 -10.27 -8.00 18.29
CA VAL A 58 -10.27 -7.19 19.51
C VAL A 58 -11.71 -6.88 19.95
N GLU A 59 -12.59 -6.58 19.02
CA GLU A 59 -13.99 -6.34 19.34
C GLU A 59 -14.70 -7.59 19.91
N LEU A 60 -14.32 -8.76 19.42
CA LEU A 60 -14.93 -10.03 19.83
C LEU A 60 -14.33 -10.56 21.14
N PHE A 61 -13.03 -10.46 21.32
CA PHE A 61 -12.32 -11.09 22.41
C PHE A 61 -11.71 -10.12 23.43
N GLY A 62 -11.82 -8.82 23.17
CA GLY A 62 -11.30 -7.79 24.04
C GLY A 62 -9.88 -7.35 23.68
N PRO A 63 -9.40 -6.28 24.33
CA PRO A 63 -8.06 -5.75 24.04
C PRO A 63 -6.96 -6.69 24.53
N PRO A 64 -5.74 -6.59 23.95
CA PRO A 64 -4.61 -7.39 24.40
C PRO A 64 -4.31 -7.16 25.89
N ALA A 65 -4.13 -8.24 26.62
CA ALA A 65 -3.90 -8.17 28.07
C ALA A 65 -2.55 -7.51 28.41
N SER A 66 -1.57 -7.61 27.51
CA SER A 66 -0.24 -7.06 27.74
C SER A 66 -0.09 -5.59 27.36
N GLY A 67 -1.12 -4.97 26.84
CA GLY A 67 -1.05 -3.60 26.33
C GLY A 67 -0.43 -3.48 24.94
N GLU A 68 0.36 -4.45 24.52
CA GLU A 68 0.92 -4.51 23.17
C GLU A 68 1.00 -5.96 22.72
N ARG A 69 0.63 -6.19 21.47
CA ARG A 69 0.70 -7.51 20.86
C ARG A 69 1.29 -7.35 19.46
N ARG A 70 2.20 -8.23 19.10
CA ARG A 70 2.83 -8.25 17.79
C ARG A 70 2.64 -9.59 17.12
N GLY A 71 2.65 -9.60 15.81
CA GLY A 71 2.57 -10.85 15.06
C GLY A 71 2.73 -10.64 13.57
N THR A 72 2.46 -11.71 12.84
CA THR A 72 2.50 -11.71 11.38
C THR A 72 1.24 -12.37 10.86
N THR A 73 0.80 -11.93 9.69
CA THR A 73 -0.33 -12.53 8.99
C THR A 73 -0.01 -12.59 7.51
N ARG A 74 -0.28 -13.73 6.90
CA ARG A 74 -0.09 -13.89 5.47
C ARG A 74 -1.38 -13.51 4.75
N MET A 75 -1.28 -12.58 3.80
CA MET A 75 -2.42 -12.11 3.02
C MET A 75 -1.98 -11.75 1.61
N LEU A 76 -2.69 -12.29 0.60
CA LEU A 76 -2.41 -12.07 -0.82
C LEU A 76 -0.95 -12.31 -1.21
N GLY A 77 -0.35 -13.39 -0.68
CA GLY A 77 1.01 -13.81 -1.02
C GLY A 77 2.14 -13.08 -0.30
N HIS A 78 1.82 -12.12 0.56
CA HIS A 78 2.79 -11.40 1.38
C HIS A 78 2.62 -11.72 2.85
N THR A 79 3.71 -11.65 3.59
CA THR A 79 3.68 -11.71 5.05
C THR A 79 3.67 -10.29 5.58
N TRP A 80 2.62 -9.96 6.30
CA TRP A 80 2.43 -8.64 6.88
C TRP A 80 2.79 -8.67 8.36
N HIS A 81 3.57 -7.71 8.80
CA HIS A 81 3.96 -7.55 10.19
C HIS A 81 3.06 -6.52 10.84
N TRP A 82 2.57 -6.81 12.01
CA TRP A 82 1.63 -5.91 12.65
C TRP A 82 1.91 -5.79 14.16
N VAL A 83 1.47 -4.66 14.69
CA VAL A 83 1.50 -4.41 16.13
C VAL A 83 0.18 -3.78 16.55
N GLN A 84 -0.36 -4.29 17.65
CA GLN A 84 -1.53 -3.69 18.28
C GLN A 84 -1.10 -3.13 19.63
N SER A 85 -1.43 -1.88 19.89
CA SER A 85 -1.15 -1.23 21.16
C SER A 85 -2.44 -0.74 21.78
N THR A 86 -2.54 -0.90 23.09
CA THR A 86 -3.71 -0.48 23.86
C THR A 86 -3.34 0.72 24.70
N GLU A 87 -4.09 1.80 24.57
CA GLU A 87 -3.88 3.01 25.34
C GLU A 87 -5.14 3.39 26.10
N GLN A 88 -4.94 3.92 27.30
CA GLN A 88 -6.04 4.45 28.07
C GLN A 88 -6.54 5.75 27.43
N THR A 89 -7.85 5.97 27.49
CA THR A 89 -8.43 7.24 27.05
C THR A 89 -8.80 8.10 28.24
N ALA A 90 -9.32 9.29 27.98
CA ALA A 90 -9.80 10.16 29.04
C ALA A 90 -10.99 9.52 29.81
N GLU A 91 -11.71 8.62 29.14
CA GLU A 91 -12.80 7.86 29.76
C GLU A 91 -12.24 6.54 30.29
N PRO A 92 -12.26 6.29 31.61
CA PRO A 92 -11.64 5.09 32.20
C PRO A 92 -12.23 3.75 31.72
N THR A 93 -13.47 3.77 31.19
CA THR A 93 -14.14 2.58 30.73
C THR A 93 -13.86 2.28 29.26
N ILE A 94 -13.14 3.14 28.57
CA ILE A 94 -12.85 3.00 27.14
C ILE A 94 -11.35 2.99 26.92
N VAL A 95 -10.89 2.01 26.17
CA VAL A 95 -9.50 1.95 25.71
C VAL A 95 -9.43 2.11 24.21
N ARG A 96 -8.35 2.69 23.74
CA ARG A 96 -8.06 2.79 22.32
C ARG A 96 -7.07 1.70 21.95
N VAL A 97 -7.44 0.88 20.98
CA VAL A 97 -6.53 -0.13 20.42
C VAL A 97 -6.14 0.32 19.03
N THR A 98 -4.86 0.53 18.82
CA THR A 98 -4.32 0.95 17.53
C THR A 98 -3.63 -0.23 16.88
N THR A 99 -4.06 -0.59 15.67
CA THR A 99 -3.45 -1.65 14.87
C THR A 99 -2.66 -1.00 13.75
N ARG A 100 -1.37 -1.29 13.70
CA ARG A 100 -0.48 -0.81 12.63
C ARG A 100 0.04 -2.01 11.86
N VAL A 101 -0.03 -1.95 10.54
CA VAL A 101 0.39 -3.03 9.65
C VAL A 101 1.53 -2.55 8.78
N PHE A 102 2.61 -3.32 8.74
CA PHE A 102 3.84 -3.01 8.02
C PHE A 102 4.15 -4.12 7.01
N GLU A 103 4.68 -3.73 5.87
CA GLU A 103 5.11 -4.68 4.86
C GLU A 103 6.39 -5.41 5.25
N GLN A 104 7.28 -4.73 5.96
CA GLN A 104 8.58 -5.27 6.37
C GLN A 104 8.77 -5.16 7.87
N GLU A 105 9.38 -6.18 8.44
CA GLU A 105 9.72 -6.19 9.87
C GLU A 105 10.64 -5.03 10.23
N SER A 106 11.57 -4.68 9.35
CA SER A 106 12.48 -3.55 9.58
C SER A 106 11.74 -2.23 9.76
N ALA A 107 10.65 -2.00 9.03
CA ALA A 107 9.84 -0.81 9.19
C ALA A 107 9.13 -0.79 10.54
N LEU A 108 8.66 -1.95 11.00
CA LEU A 108 8.02 -2.08 12.31
C LEU A 108 9.03 -1.82 13.44
N LEU A 109 10.22 -2.37 13.34
CA LEU A 109 11.25 -2.22 14.36
C LEU A 109 11.84 -0.81 14.42
N SER A 110 11.92 -0.12 13.30
CA SER A 110 12.44 1.24 13.23
C SER A 110 11.38 2.32 13.48
N GLU A 111 10.17 1.91 13.83
CA GLU A 111 9.03 2.81 14.02
C GLU A 111 8.74 3.66 12.78
N GLY A 112 8.95 3.06 11.60
CA GLY A 112 8.65 3.71 10.34
C GLY A 112 7.15 3.88 10.11
N ALA A 113 6.78 4.50 9.01
CA ALA A 113 5.38 4.70 8.66
C ALA A 113 4.70 3.37 8.33
N PRO A 114 3.56 3.04 8.94
CA PRO A 114 2.81 1.83 8.60
C PRO A 114 2.11 1.99 7.24
N HIS A 115 1.83 0.86 6.60
CA HIS A 115 1.01 0.84 5.40
C HIS A 115 -0.43 1.24 5.73
N VAL A 116 -0.93 0.73 6.85
CA VAL A 116 -2.29 1.01 7.33
C VAL A 116 -2.24 1.12 8.84
N GLN A 117 -3.01 2.05 9.37
CA GLN A 117 -3.21 2.20 10.80
C GLN A 117 -4.71 2.36 11.06
N LEU A 118 -5.25 1.51 11.92
CA LEU A 118 -6.65 1.59 12.36
C LEU A 118 -6.68 1.75 13.87
N SER A 119 -7.60 2.59 14.34
CA SER A 119 -7.84 2.75 15.77
C SER A 119 -9.27 2.34 16.09
N SER A 120 -9.43 1.51 17.10
CA SER A 120 -10.73 1.07 17.60
C SER A 120 -10.87 1.50 19.04
N TYR A 121 -12.07 1.95 19.41
CA TYR A 121 -12.40 2.32 20.78
C TYR A 121 -13.29 1.22 21.37
N ILE A 122 -12.81 0.60 22.42
CA ILE A 122 -13.47 -0.58 22.99
C ILE A 122 -13.69 -0.35 24.47
N ARG A 123 -14.85 -0.79 24.95
CA ARG A 123 -15.12 -0.73 26.37
C ARG A 123 -14.21 -1.73 27.09
N SER A 124 -13.45 -1.22 28.02
CA SER A 124 -12.58 -2.06 28.83
C SER A 124 -13.45 -2.93 29.72
N PRO A 125 -13.20 -4.24 29.78
CA PRO A 125 -13.86 -5.06 30.78
C PRO A 125 -13.37 -4.61 32.15
N SER A 126 -14.30 -4.27 32.99
CA SER A 126 -14.01 -3.84 34.35
C SER A 126 -13.71 -5.04 35.25
#